data_69755cb1c655895776015588a4d3f11e
#
_entry.id   69755cb1c655895776015588a4d3f11e
#
_cell.length_a   1.000
_cell.length_b   1.000
_cell.length_c   1.000
_cell.angle_alpha   90.00
_cell.angle_beta   90.00
_cell.angle_gamma   90.00
#
_symmetry.space_group_name_H-M   'P 1'
#
loop_
_entity.id
_entity.type
_entity.pdbx_description
1 polymer ?
#
loop_
_entity_poly.entity_id
_entity_poly.type
_entity_poly.pdbx_seq_one_letter_code
_entity_poly.pdbx_strand_id
1 'polypeptide(L)'
;MKHTMLRSIVGLFVLGFLSLSAPGQAQTANVSLQAELLKDWTGLKETMHAIAAEMPADKYGFKPTPEQQTFGERTVHVAMTNVYFLSLLGGTATKPTIDPKATTKDAALKALDDSFDYGTAILKQQTDQTLMQSVASAPKFMGPSSRARLIAFLGGHTWDIYGQMAVYLRLNGRVPPASQKM
;
A
#
# COMPACT_ATOMS: atom_id res chain seq x y z
N MET A 1 -5.65 -11.49 101.33
CA MET A 1 -5.22 -10.43 100.41
C MET A 1 -4.36 -11.10 99.35
N LYS A 2 -4.93 -11.34 98.14
CA LYS A 2 -4.20 -11.93 96.97
C LYS A 2 -4.46 -11.04 95.76
N HIS A 3 -3.43 -10.33 95.32
CA HIS A 3 -3.47 -9.48 94.13
C HIS A 3 -3.27 -10.36 92.90
N THR A 4 -4.26 -10.39 91.99
CA THR A 4 -4.19 -11.06 90.74
C THR A 4 -3.80 -10.04 89.63
N MET A 5 -2.61 -10.20 89.07
CA MET A 5 -2.15 -9.39 87.94
C MET A 5 -2.77 -9.86 86.60
N LEU A 6 -3.49 -8.97 85.96
CA LEU A 6 -4.05 -9.19 84.61
C LEU A 6 -3.02 -8.77 83.59
N ARG A 7 -2.48 -9.73 82.79
CA ARG A 7 -1.60 -9.46 81.67
C ARG A 7 -2.41 -9.20 80.39
N SER A 8 -2.39 -7.96 79.90
CA SER A 8 -2.95 -7.60 78.63
C SER A 8 -2.01 -8.03 77.48
N ILE A 9 -2.50 -8.90 76.63
CA ILE A 9 -1.81 -9.27 75.34
C ILE A 9 -2.31 -8.31 74.26
N VAL A 10 -1.42 -7.43 73.81
CA VAL A 10 -1.66 -6.56 72.66
C VAL A 10 -1.30 -7.37 71.39
N GLY A 11 -2.31 -7.82 70.66
CA GLY A 11 -2.12 -8.48 69.39
C GLY A 11 -1.90 -7.43 68.32
N LEU A 12 -0.72 -7.45 67.69
CA LEU A 12 -0.33 -6.61 66.58
C LEU A 12 -0.87 -7.25 65.29
N PHE A 13 -1.98 -6.71 64.72
CA PHE A 13 -2.47 -7.12 63.40
C PHE A 13 -1.63 -6.41 62.34
N VAL A 14 -0.74 -7.13 61.65
CA VAL A 14 -0.08 -6.69 60.43
C VAL A 14 -1.01 -6.92 59.24
N LEU A 15 -1.67 -5.85 58.79
CA LEU A 15 -2.41 -5.86 57.52
C LEU A 15 -1.38 -5.84 56.36
N GLY A 16 -1.16 -7.01 55.76
CA GLY A 16 -0.42 -7.13 54.52
C GLY A 16 -1.25 -6.58 53.37
N PHE A 17 -0.87 -5.41 52.82
CA PHE A 17 -1.39 -4.92 51.55
C PHE A 17 -0.84 -5.81 50.42
N LEU A 18 -1.65 -6.74 49.89
CA LEU A 18 -1.41 -7.37 48.60
C LEU A 18 -1.70 -6.32 47.53
N SER A 19 -0.64 -5.72 46.99
CA SER A 19 -0.73 -4.93 45.77
C SER A 19 -1.03 -5.87 44.57
N LEU A 20 -2.29 -6.02 44.21
CA LEU A 20 -2.64 -6.62 42.89
C LEU A 20 -2.14 -5.65 41.83
N SER A 21 -1.01 -5.97 41.21
CA SER A 21 -0.58 -5.36 39.96
C SER A 21 -1.59 -5.78 38.88
N ALA A 22 -2.45 -4.86 38.47
CA ALA A 22 -3.31 -5.07 37.30
C ALA A 22 -2.41 -5.43 36.09
N PRO A 23 -2.76 -6.45 35.29
CA PRO A 23 -2.02 -6.72 34.07
C PRO A 23 -2.09 -5.46 33.21
N GLY A 24 -0.93 -4.88 32.90
CA GLY A 24 -0.82 -3.75 32.00
C GLY A 24 -1.50 -4.16 30.68
N GLN A 25 -2.60 -3.51 30.34
CA GLN A 25 -3.19 -3.66 28.99
C GLN A 25 -2.10 -3.21 28.02
N ALA A 26 -1.56 -4.17 27.27
CA ALA A 26 -0.72 -3.86 26.13
C ALA A 26 -1.55 -2.95 25.24
N GLN A 27 -1.19 -1.67 25.17
CA GLN A 27 -1.82 -0.68 24.32
C GLN A 27 -1.53 -1.13 22.88
N THR A 28 -2.50 -1.79 22.24
CA THR A 28 -2.42 -2.11 20.81
C THR A 28 -2.25 -0.79 20.08
N ALA A 29 -1.08 -0.59 19.49
CA ALA A 29 -0.84 0.59 18.66
C ALA A 29 -1.94 0.61 17.60
N ASN A 30 -2.75 1.67 17.59
CA ASN A 30 -3.75 1.86 16.56
C ASN A 30 -3.03 2.00 15.21
N VAL A 31 -3.11 0.96 14.39
CA VAL A 31 -2.56 0.97 13.03
C VAL A 31 -3.50 1.82 12.17
N SER A 32 -2.98 2.87 11.54
CA SER A 32 -3.75 3.69 10.60
C SER A 32 -3.81 2.99 9.24
N LEU A 33 -5.03 2.76 8.75
CA LEU A 33 -5.26 2.21 7.40
C LEU A 33 -4.61 3.10 6.33
N GLN A 34 -4.70 4.42 6.48
CA GLN A 34 -4.06 5.37 5.57
C GLN A 34 -2.54 5.17 5.52
N ALA A 35 -1.89 5.00 6.69
CA ALA A 35 -0.45 4.80 6.76
C ALA A 35 -0.02 3.47 6.12
N GLU A 36 -0.77 2.40 6.35
CA GLU A 36 -0.50 1.09 5.73
C GLU A 36 -0.66 1.14 4.20
N LEU A 37 -1.76 1.72 3.70
CA LEU A 37 -1.97 1.88 2.26
C LEU A 37 -0.90 2.76 1.59
N LEU A 38 -0.42 3.81 2.27
CA LEU A 38 0.66 4.66 1.77
C LEU A 38 1.99 3.91 1.73
N LYS A 39 2.28 3.08 2.73
CA LYS A 39 3.46 2.22 2.78
C LYS A 39 3.44 1.20 1.63
N ASP A 40 2.31 0.50 1.44
CA ASP A 40 2.14 -0.47 0.36
C ASP A 40 2.27 0.18 -1.01
N TRP A 41 1.68 1.37 -1.19
CA TRP A 41 1.79 2.17 -2.42
C TRP A 41 3.23 2.54 -2.74
N THR A 42 4.00 2.95 -1.73
CA THR A 42 5.42 3.30 -1.88
C THR A 42 6.24 2.07 -2.31
N GLY A 43 6.04 0.93 -1.66
CA GLY A 43 6.71 -0.32 -2.05
C GLY A 43 6.32 -0.80 -3.44
N LEU A 44 5.05 -0.59 -3.83
CA LEU A 44 4.57 -0.92 -5.17
C LEU A 44 5.20 -0.01 -6.24
N LYS A 45 5.37 1.31 -5.96
CA LYS A 45 6.11 2.22 -6.83
C LYS A 45 7.51 1.72 -7.10
N GLU A 46 8.28 1.40 -6.04
CA GLU A 46 9.65 0.91 -6.15
C GLU A 46 9.72 -0.38 -6.98
N THR A 47 8.79 -1.30 -6.74
CA THR A 47 8.71 -2.58 -7.43
C THR A 47 8.39 -2.41 -8.93
N MET A 48 7.43 -1.55 -9.24
CA MET A 48 7.03 -1.28 -10.63
C MET A 48 8.10 -0.50 -11.40
N HIS A 49 8.74 0.47 -10.76
CA HIS A 49 9.89 1.17 -11.36
C HIS A 49 11.03 0.19 -11.67
N ALA A 50 11.40 -0.66 -10.72
CA ALA A 50 12.49 -1.61 -10.89
C ALA A 50 12.23 -2.59 -12.05
N ILE A 51 11.01 -3.16 -12.16
CA ILE A 51 10.70 -4.08 -13.25
C ILE A 51 10.65 -3.38 -14.60
N ALA A 52 10.12 -2.16 -14.67
CA ALA A 52 10.13 -1.38 -15.90
C ALA A 52 11.54 -0.98 -16.32
N ALA A 53 12.40 -0.57 -15.39
CA ALA A 53 13.79 -0.20 -15.65
C ALA A 53 14.66 -1.38 -16.12
N GLU A 54 14.33 -2.62 -15.71
CA GLU A 54 15.10 -3.82 -16.06
C GLU A 54 15.02 -4.16 -17.56
N MET A 55 13.93 -3.83 -18.25
CA MET A 55 13.80 -4.07 -19.69
C MET A 55 14.73 -3.15 -20.48
N PRO A 56 15.59 -3.67 -21.39
CA PRO A 56 16.39 -2.83 -22.27
C PRO A 56 15.52 -1.94 -23.16
N ALA A 57 16.01 -0.73 -23.51
CA ALA A 57 15.26 0.25 -24.27
C ALA A 57 14.84 -0.26 -25.65
N ASP A 58 15.70 -1.02 -26.33
CA ASP A 58 15.43 -1.63 -27.63
C ASP A 58 14.37 -2.76 -27.57
N LYS A 59 14.01 -3.22 -26.35
CA LYS A 59 13.00 -4.25 -26.09
C LYS A 59 11.67 -3.70 -25.59
N TYR A 60 11.52 -2.41 -25.44
CA TYR A 60 10.24 -1.80 -25.01
C TYR A 60 9.10 -2.04 -26.01
N GLY A 61 9.41 -2.25 -27.29
CA GLY A 61 8.45 -2.68 -28.32
C GLY A 61 8.15 -4.18 -28.36
N PHE A 62 8.81 -4.99 -27.51
CA PHE A 62 8.58 -6.44 -27.48
C PHE A 62 7.19 -6.78 -26.94
N LYS A 63 6.55 -7.75 -27.58
CA LYS A 63 5.30 -8.40 -27.14
C LYS A 63 5.38 -9.91 -27.41
N PRO A 64 4.86 -10.76 -26.49
CA PRO A 64 4.94 -12.22 -26.63
C PRO A 64 4.16 -12.77 -27.82
N THR A 65 3.00 -12.18 -28.13
CA THR A 65 2.14 -12.53 -29.26
C THR A 65 1.59 -11.26 -29.93
N PRO A 66 1.11 -11.33 -31.18
CA PRO A 66 0.57 -10.17 -31.89
C PRO A 66 -0.57 -9.45 -31.13
N GLU A 67 -1.38 -10.17 -30.39
CA GLU A 67 -2.56 -9.67 -29.66
C GLU A 67 -2.20 -8.98 -28.35
N GLN A 68 -1.00 -9.24 -27.82
CA GLN A 68 -0.54 -8.65 -26.56
C GLN A 68 -0.09 -7.20 -26.78
N GLN A 69 -0.21 -6.41 -25.73
CA GLN A 69 0.44 -5.11 -25.64
C GLN A 69 1.96 -5.26 -25.61
N THR A 70 2.68 -4.28 -26.13
CA THR A 70 4.12 -4.18 -25.94
C THR A 70 4.48 -3.94 -24.48
N PHE A 71 5.73 -4.17 -24.11
CA PHE A 71 6.21 -3.87 -22.74
C PHE A 71 6.02 -2.39 -22.38
N GLY A 72 6.31 -1.48 -23.31
CA GLY A 72 6.11 -0.04 -23.11
C GLY A 72 4.62 0.32 -22.94
N GLU A 73 3.73 -0.25 -23.76
CA GLU A 73 2.28 -0.07 -23.62
C GLU A 73 1.78 -0.57 -22.25
N ARG A 74 2.29 -1.70 -21.74
CA ARG A 74 1.97 -2.22 -20.41
C ARG A 74 2.38 -1.24 -19.31
N THR A 75 3.59 -0.68 -19.43
CA THR A 75 4.10 0.31 -18.47
C THR A 75 3.22 1.56 -18.43
N VAL A 76 2.87 2.09 -19.60
CA VAL A 76 1.99 3.26 -19.73
C VAL A 76 0.55 2.95 -19.28
N HIS A 77 0.07 1.73 -19.53
CA HIS A 77 -1.26 1.29 -19.06
C HIS A 77 -1.36 1.36 -17.51
N VAL A 78 -0.34 0.93 -16.78
CA VAL A 78 -0.29 1.09 -15.31
C VAL A 78 -0.41 2.56 -14.93
N ALA A 79 0.37 3.45 -15.58
CA ALA A 79 0.34 4.88 -15.30
C ALA A 79 -1.07 5.49 -15.53
N MET A 80 -1.70 5.15 -16.66
CA MET A 80 -3.04 5.63 -16.98
C MET A 80 -4.09 5.13 -15.98
N THR A 81 -4.01 3.84 -15.62
CA THR A 81 -4.94 3.21 -14.67
C THR A 81 -4.77 3.82 -13.27
N ASN A 82 -3.53 4.05 -12.83
CA ASN A 82 -3.25 4.75 -11.58
C ASN A 82 -3.93 6.12 -11.55
N VAL A 83 -3.68 6.95 -12.56
CA VAL A 83 -4.25 8.31 -12.64
C VAL A 83 -5.77 8.28 -12.69
N TYR A 84 -6.37 7.34 -13.43
CA TYR A 84 -7.81 7.19 -13.50
C TYR A 84 -8.42 6.88 -12.12
N PHE A 85 -8.02 5.79 -11.47
CA PHE A 85 -8.62 5.38 -10.20
C PHE A 85 -8.35 6.37 -9.07
N LEU A 86 -7.13 6.91 -8.99
CA LEU A 86 -6.77 7.87 -7.96
C LEU A 86 -7.53 9.19 -8.11
N SER A 87 -7.85 9.62 -9.33
CA SER A 87 -8.66 10.81 -9.55
C SER A 87 -10.10 10.69 -9.01
N LEU A 88 -10.61 9.46 -8.84
CA LEU A 88 -11.92 9.20 -8.26
C LEU A 88 -11.96 9.38 -6.73
N LEU A 89 -10.78 9.36 -6.07
CA LEU A 89 -10.70 9.48 -4.61
C LEU A 89 -10.90 10.92 -4.12
N GLY A 90 -10.90 11.89 -5.02
CA GLY A 90 -10.89 13.31 -4.69
C GLY A 90 -9.52 13.75 -4.15
N GLY A 91 -9.42 15.06 -3.85
CA GLY A 91 -8.21 15.69 -3.38
C GLY A 91 -7.79 16.85 -4.26
N THR A 92 -6.72 17.57 -3.85
CA THR A 92 -6.22 18.79 -4.50
C THR A 92 -4.91 18.61 -5.24
N ALA A 93 -4.36 17.39 -5.25
CA ALA A 93 -3.12 17.10 -5.97
C ALA A 93 -3.31 17.29 -7.48
N THR A 94 -2.31 17.90 -8.12
CA THR A 94 -2.33 18.12 -9.57
C THR A 94 -2.28 16.79 -10.31
N LYS A 95 -3.31 16.51 -11.09
CA LYS A 95 -3.42 15.30 -11.91
C LYS A 95 -2.44 15.37 -13.08
N PRO A 96 -1.51 14.40 -13.23
CA PRO A 96 -0.63 14.36 -14.39
C PRO A 96 -1.40 14.00 -15.66
N THR A 97 -0.92 14.52 -16.80
CA THR A 97 -1.38 14.08 -18.13
C THR A 97 -0.45 13.00 -18.62
N ILE A 98 -0.99 11.81 -18.88
CA ILE A 98 -0.24 10.67 -19.42
C ILE A 98 -0.55 10.55 -20.92
N ASP A 99 0.50 10.64 -21.75
CA ASP A 99 0.37 10.34 -23.17
C ASP A 99 0.32 8.82 -23.39
N PRO A 100 -0.78 8.26 -23.90
CA PRO A 100 -0.90 6.82 -24.14
C PRO A 100 0.10 6.27 -25.15
N LYS A 101 0.75 7.15 -25.95
CA LYS A 101 1.76 6.80 -26.96
C LYS A 101 3.21 6.93 -26.44
N ALA A 102 3.40 7.34 -25.21
CA ALA A 102 4.73 7.51 -24.59
C ALA A 102 5.34 6.15 -24.20
N THR A 103 5.50 5.25 -25.18
CA THR A 103 5.86 3.84 -24.98
C THR A 103 7.37 3.55 -25.09
N THR A 104 8.21 4.56 -25.33
CA THR A 104 9.66 4.43 -25.20
C THR A 104 10.06 4.28 -23.74
N LYS A 105 11.22 3.69 -23.44
CA LYS A 105 11.66 3.42 -22.07
C LYS A 105 11.57 4.66 -21.18
N ASP A 106 12.22 5.74 -21.58
CA ASP A 106 12.31 6.95 -20.75
C ASP A 106 10.94 7.61 -20.56
N ALA A 107 10.14 7.69 -21.62
CA ALA A 107 8.81 8.28 -21.56
C ALA A 107 7.83 7.44 -20.73
N ALA A 108 7.88 6.11 -20.86
CA ALA A 108 7.04 5.20 -20.09
C ALA A 108 7.42 5.17 -18.60
N LEU A 109 8.73 5.18 -18.28
CA LEU A 109 9.21 5.30 -16.89
C LEU A 109 8.77 6.62 -16.26
N LYS A 110 8.93 7.73 -17.00
CA LYS A 110 8.46 9.02 -16.49
C LYS A 110 6.96 9.02 -16.23
N ALA A 111 6.16 8.49 -17.16
CA ALA A 111 4.70 8.39 -16.98
C ALA A 111 4.34 7.54 -15.77
N LEU A 112 5.03 6.42 -15.57
CA LEU A 112 4.84 5.52 -14.43
C LEU A 112 5.14 6.26 -13.12
N ASP A 113 6.31 6.91 -13.01
CA ASP A 113 6.73 7.63 -11.81
C ASP A 113 5.77 8.79 -11.50
N ASP A 114 5.42 9.62 -12.47
CA ASP A 114 4.46 10.73 -12.30
C ASP A 114 3.11 10.23 -11.76
N SER A 115 2.64 9.04 -12.23
CA SER A 115 1.38 8.45 -11.78
C SER A 115 1.43 7.96 -10.32
N PHE A 116 2.56 7.38 -9.91
CA PHE A 116 2.78 6.96 -8.52
C PHE A 116 2.96 8.14 -7.58
N ASP A 117 3.65 9.20 -8.02
CA ASP A 117 3.81 10.43 -7.23
C ASP A 117 2.47 11.13 -7.02
N TYR A 118 1.62 11.17 -8.04
CA TYR A 118 0.23 11.60 -7.91
C TYR A 118 -0.52 10.78 -6.87
N GLY A 119 -0.41 9.45 -6.93
CA GLY A 119 -1.03 8.56 -5.94
C GLY A 119 -0.54 8.81 -4.53
N THR A 120 0.75 9.00 -4.34
CA THR A 120 1.35 9.36 -3.05
C THR A 120 0.74 10.66 -2.51
N ALA A 121 0.59 11.68 -3.37
CA ALA A 121 0.00 12.97 -2.99
C ALA A 121 -1.49 12.83 -2.62
N ILE A 122 -2.26 12.03 -3.37
CA ILE A 122 -3.68 11.75 -3.07
C ILE A 122 -3.83 10.96 -1.77
N LEU A 123 -3.03 9.91 -1.54
CA LEU A 123 -3.10 9.08 -0.34
C LEU A 123 -2.74 9.85 0.93
N LYS A 124 -1.77 10.77 0.86
CA LYS A 124 -1.43 11.66 1.99
C LYS A 124 -2.58 12.59 2.40
N GLN A 125 -3.53 12.86 1.52
CA GLN A 125 -4.71 13.69 1.80
C GLN A 125 -5.88 12.88 2.37
N GLN A 126 -5.79 11.54 2.40
CA GLN A 126 -6.82 10.69 2.99
C GLN A 126 -6.63 10.55 4.50
N THR A 127 -7.72 10.19 5.17
CA THR A 127 -7.74 9.71 6.56
C THR A 127 -8.43 8.35 6.59
N ASP A 128 -8.28 7.60 7.67
CA ASP A 128 -8.98 6.32 7.84
C ASP A 128 -10.49 6.48 7.65
N GLN A 129 -11.05 7.60 8.14
CA GLN A 129 -12.46 7.91 7.97
C GLN A 129 -12.83 8.18 6.50
N THR A 130 -12.05 8.99 5.77
CA THR A 130 -12.34 9.28 4.35
C THR A 130 -12.16 8.05 3.48
N LEU A 131 -11.24 7.16 3.80
CA LEU A 131 -11.02 5.90 3.08
C LEU A 131 -12.24 4.99 3.11
N MET A 132 -13.07 5.05 4.16
CA MET A 132 -14.31 4.28 4.27
C MET A 132 -15.51 4.92 3.56
N GLN A 133 -15.39 6.16 3.07
CA GLN A 133 -16.46 6.83 2.35
C GLN A 133 -16.67 6.23 0.95
N SER A 134 -17.93 6.18 0.54
CA SER A 134 -18.32 5.72 -0.79
C SER A 134 -17.86 6.69 -1.87
N VAL A 135 -17.48 6.14 -3.02
CA VAL A 135 -17.14 6.88 -4.25
C VAL A 135 -18.32 6.80 -5.21
N ALA A 136 -19.02 7.92 -5.40
CA ALA A 136 -20.21 7.98 -6.26
C ALA A 136 -19.92 7.66 -7.73
N SER A 137 -18.70 8.02 -8.20
CA SER A 137 -18.21 7.79 -9.56
C SER A 137 -17.42 6.48 -9.72
N ALA A 138 -17.55 5.54 -8.77
CA ALA A 138 -16.91 4.23 -8.91
C ALA A 138 -17.34 3.52 -10.21
N PRO A 139 -16.42 2.82 -10.90
CA PRO A 139 -16.76 2.11 -12.13
C PRO A 139 -17.91 1.13 -11.91
N LYS A 140 -18.85 1.08 -12.86
CA LYS A 140 -20.07 0.23 -12.73
C LYS A 140 -19.75 -1.24 -12.45
N PHE A 141 -18.69 -1.79 -13.02
CA PHE A 141 -18.29 -3.18 -12.80
C PHE A 141 -17.87 -3.49 -11.37
N MET A 142 -17.45 -2.46 -10.61
CA MET A 142 -17.11 -2.60 -9.19
C MET A 142 -18.34 -2.52 -8.28
N GLY A 143 -19.44 -1.94 -8.73
CA GLY A 143 -20.58 -1.62 -7.89
C GLY A 143 -20.26 -0.59 -6.81
N PRO A 144 -21.10 -0.43 -5.76
CA PRO A 144 -20.85 0.48 -4.65
C PRO A 144 -19.50 0.19 -3.99
N SER A 145 -18.63 1.18 -3.91
CA SER A 145 -17.25 0.99 -3.47
C SER A 145 -16.78 2.14 -2.59
N SER A 146 -16.06 1.82 -1.51
CA SER A 146 -15.31 2.80 -0.72
C SER A 146 -14.01 3.18 -1.43
N ARG A 147 -13.38 4.28 -0.99
CA ARG A 147 -12.06 4.70 -1.48
C ARG A 147 -11.00 3.61 -1.22
N ALA A 148 -11.02 3.01 -0.03
CA ALA A 148 -10.11 1.91 0.29
C ALA A 148 -10.25 0.72 -0.68
N ARG A 149 -11.50 0.38 -1.08
CA ARG A 149 -11.74 -0.69 -2.05
C ARG A 149 -11.18 -0.36 -3.45
N LEU A 150 -11.28 0.90 -3.89
CA LEU A 150 -10.69 1.33 -5.15
C LEU A 150 -9.15 1.20 -5.11
N ILE A 151 -8.52 1.60 -4.00
CA ILE A 151 -7.07 1.48 -3.81
C ILE A 151 -6.64 0.01 -3.82
N ALA A 152 -7.35 -0.85 -3.09
CA ALA A 152 -7.07 -2.29 -3.07
C ALA A 152 -7.22 -2.94 -4.46
N PHE A 153 -8.26 -2.57 -5.21
CA PHE A 153 -8.44 -3.02 -6.59
C PHE A 153 -7.28 -2.56 -7.49
N LEU A 154 -6.88 -1.28 -7.38
CA LEU A 154 -5.78 -0.72 -8.13
C LEU A 154 -4.45 -1.43 -7.83
N GLY A 155 -4.19 -1.72 -6.54
CA GLY A 155 -3.03 -2.51 -6.13
C GLY A 155 -3.04 -3.91 -6.75
N GLY A 156 -4.16 -4.62 -6.68
CA GLY A 156 -4.33 -5.94 -7.30
C GLY A 156 -4.11 -5.93 -8.82
N HIS A 157 -4.67 -4.92 -9.51
CA HIS A 157 -4.44 -4.72 -10.95
C HIS A 157 -2.96 -4.48 -11.27
N THR A 158 -2.29 -3.65 -10.50
CA THR A 158 -0.86 -3.35 -10.71
C THR A 158 0.01 -4.59 -10.48
N TRP A 159 -0.30 -5.43 -9.50
CA TRP A 159 0.40 -6.71 -9.28
C TRP A 159 0.15 -7.72 -10.41
N ASP A 160 -1.06 -7.75 -10.99
CA ASP A 160 -1.33 -8.56 -12.18
C ASP A 160 -0.44 -8.14 -13.36
N ILE A 161 -0.35 -6.83 -13.64
CA ILE A 161 0.53 -6.31 -14.70
C ILE A 161 2.01 -6.58 -14.38
N TYR A 162 2.44 -6.46 -13.12
CA TYR A 162 3.79 -6.86 -12.69
C TYR A 162 4.11 -8.30 -13.06
N GLY A 163 3.19 -9.24 -12.78
CA GLY A 163 3.34 -10.65 -13.11
C GLY A 163 3.52 -10.87 -14.62
N GLN A 164 2.73 -10.17 -15.42
CA GLN A 164 2.84 -10.19 -16.89
C GLN A 164 4.19 -9.63 -17.35
N MET A 165 4.63 -8.46 -16.84
CA MET A 165 5.93 -7.86 -17.17
C MET A 165 7.10 -8.76 -16.78
N ALA A 166 6.99 -9.53 -15.69
CA ALA A 166 8.00 -10.51 -15.30
C ALA A 166 8.15 -11.64 -16.33
N VAL A 167 7.06 -12.06 -16.97
CA VAL A 167 7.11 -13.01 -18.10
C VAL A 167 7.82 -12.39 -19.31
N TYR A 168 7.51 -11.14 -19.65
CA TYR A 168 8.17 -10.42 -20.76
C TYR A 168 9.68 -10.32 -20.55
N LEU A 169 10.13 -10.00 -19.32
CA LEU A 169 11.56 -9.97 -18.99
C LEU A 169 12.21 -11.33 -19.24
N ARG A 170 11.62 -12.42 -18.72
CA ARG A 170 12.16 -13.78 -18.87
C ARG A 170 12.26 -14.21 -20.34
N LEU A 171 11.27 -13.86 -21.16
CA LEU A 171 11.29 -14.12 -22.60
C LEU A 171 12.39 -13.33 -23.32
N ASN A 172 12.91 -12.27 -22.72
CA ASN A 172 14.05 -11.50 -23.22
C ASN A 172 15.36 -11.80 -22.46
N GLY A 173 15.45 -12.95 -21.77
CA GLY A 173 16.65 -13.38 -21.05
C GLY A 173 17.00 -12.52 -19.83
N ARG A 174 16.04 -11.75 -19.28
CA ARG A 174 16.24 -10.92 -18.10
C ARG A 174 15.61 -11.57 -16.87
N VAL A 175 16.29 -11.44 -15.72
CA VAL A 175 15.76 -11.91 -14.43
C VAL A 175 14.98 -10.77 -13.78
N PRO A 176 13.69 -10.97 -13.43
CA PRO A 176 12.93 -9.94 -12.74
C PRO A 176 13.60 -9.53 -11.42
N PRO A 177 13.61 -8.22 -11.04
CA PRO A 177 14.33 -7.72 -9.86
C PRO A 177 14.00 -8.44 -8.56
N ALA A 178 12.74 -8.81 -8.34
CA ALA A 178 12.34 -9.57 -7.14
C ALA A 178 12.96 -10.99 -7.09
N SER A 179 13.32 -11.58 -8.23
CA SER A 179 13.97 -12.89 -8.30
C SER A 179 15.50 -12.82 -8.21
N GLN A 180 16.10 -11.63 -8.29
CA GLN A 180 17.56 -11.44 -8.17
C GLN A 180 18.03 -11.45 -6.71
N LYS A 181 17.11 -11.26 -5.75
CA LYS A 181 17.40 -11.14 -4.30
C LYS A 181 17.22 -12.46 -3.52
N MET A 182 16.95 -13.56 -4.22
CA MET A 182 16.78 -14.88 -3.59
C MET A 182 18.05 -15.74 -3.67
#